data_068c65e599d60254ee13bd875190c4d3
#
_entry.id   068c65e599d60254ee13bd875190c4d3
#
_cell.length_a   1.000
_cell.length_b   1.000
_cell.length_c   1.000
_cell.angle_alpha   90.00
_cell.angle_beta   90.00
_cell.angle_gamma   90.00
#
_symmetry.space_group_name_H-M   'P 1'
#
loop_
_entity.id
_entity.type
_entity.pdbx_description
1 polymer ?
#
loop_
_entity_poly.entity_id
_entity_poly.type
_entity_poly.pdbx_seq_one_letter_code
_entity_poly.pdbx_strand_id
1 'polypeptide(L)'
;MEKYVIGLDYGSDSARAIVVNALTGETLATAVKYYPRWKAEKVVGIAFDTTGSTPAFTDATGTPLALLPEFAENPNAMFVLWKDHTAIREAAEINRLCGEWNIDYSAYEGGIYSSEWFWAKALHVLREDEHVRAKAYSIVEYCEWLPALITGVTKSDDIVRSRCACGHKAMWHEQWGGLPSEEFLTTLDPLLAGFRSRLFEKTETADKPVGKLSPEWAERLGLTTEVVVAGGAFDCHMGAVGAGVTPHTFVRVIGTSTCDVMVATYEEIGHKLIKGICGQVDGSVIPGMVGLEAGQSGFGDIYAWFKRVLEFPLKEIVGKSDLLDEEMKERLVAEACNRIIPALTAEAEKIPAEESTVIATDWMNGRRTPDANQLLKGTITGLTLGSTAPRIFRALVEATAFGSKAIVDRFRNEGVQIDSVIGIGGIALKSPFVMQTLSDVLNMPIKVCKTDQACALGAAMFAATAAGVYNRVEDAQKAMSSGFAMEYTPNAANAKLYEEIYRKYLKVGEFTEKALFC
;
A
#
# COMPACT_ATOMS: atom_id res chain seq x y z
N MET A 1 35.84 26.22 -13.92
CA MET A 1 35.49 24.83 -13.98
C MET A 1 34.25 24.70 -14.86
N GLU A 2 34.30 23.91 -15.92
CA GLU A 2 33.16 23.71 -16.82
C GLU A 2 32.05 23.00 -16.05
N LYS A 3 30.80 23.39 -16.25
CA LYS A 3 29.63 22.78 -15.63
C LYS A 3 28.66 22.34 -16.71
N TYR A 4 28.25 21.08 -16.63
CA TYR A 4 27.32 20.47 -17.59
C TYR A 4 26.00 20.15 -16.92
N VAL A 5 24.91 20.30 -17.65
CA VAL A 5 23.56 19.94 -17.23
C VAL A 5 22.92 19.02 -18.27
N ILE A 6 22.00 18.16 -17.82
CA ILE A 6 21.26 17.26 -18.69
C ILE A 6 19.79 17.69 -18.67
N GLY A 7 19.24 17.96 -19.85
CA GLY A 7 17.81 18.13 -20.06
C GLY A 7 17.21 16.82 -20.56
N LEU A 8 16.07 16.40 -20.01
CA LEU A 8 15.30 15.24 -20.45
C LEU A 8 13.92 15.71 -20.87
N ASP A 9 13.49 15.25 -22.05
CA ASP A 9 12.16 15.48 -22.60
C ASP A 9 11.52 14.12 -22.89
N TYR A 10 10.37 13.88 -22.28
CA TYR A 10 9.54 12.70 -22.56
C TYR A 10 8.35 13.14 -23.41
N GLY A 11 8.56 13.13 -24.73
CA GLY A 11 7.52 13.45 -25.70
C GLY A 11 6.57 12.27 -25.96
N SER A 12 5.53 12.52 -26.74
CA SER A 12 4.50 11.53 -27.07
C SER A 12 5.02 10.32 -27.85
N ASP A 13 6.10 10.48 -28.62
CA ASP A 13 6.65 9.46 -29.53
C ASP A 13 8.07 9.03 -29.17
N SER A 14 8.76 9.77 -28.32
CA SER A 14 10.17 9.56 -28.01
C SER A 14 10.57 10.16 -26.66
N ALA A 15 11.58 9.58 -26.04
CA ALA A 15 12.34 10.21 -24.98
C ALA A 15 13.59 10.87 -25.61
N ARG A 16 13.88 12.11 -25.19
CA ARG A 16 15.02 12.89 -25.69
C ARG A 16 15.89 13.33 -24.53
N ALA A 17 17.18 13.37 -24.77
CA ALA A 17 18.16 13.87 -23.80
C ALA A 17 19.12 14.85 -24.49
N ILE A 18 19.50 15.88 -23.79
CA ILE A 18 20.50 16.87 -24.24
C ILE A 18 21.50 17.12 -23.11
N VAL A 19 22.78 17.16 -23.43
CA VAL A 19 23.84 17.60 -22.50
C VAL A 19 24.33 18.96 -22.96
N VAL A 20 24.27 19.94 -22.07
CA VAL A 20 24.59 21.33 -22.38
C VAL A 20 25.63 21.87 -21.40
N ASN A 21 26.58 22.63 -21.88
CA ASN A 21 27.46 23.43 -21.02
C ASN A 21 26.63 24.54 -20.36
N ALA A 22 26.50 24.52 -19.04
CA ALA A 22 25.66 25.44 -18.29
C ALA A 22 26.12 26.90 -18.34
N LEU A 23 27.37 27.16 -18.73
CA LEU A 23 27.96 28.48 -18.79
C LEU A 23 27.90 29.10 -20.19
N THR A 24 27.96 28.29 -21.24
CA THR A 24 28.02 28.75 -22.64
C THR A 24 26.77 28.47 -23.43
N GLY A 25 25.89 27.59 -22.96
CA GLY A 25 24.73 27.10 -23.71
C GLY A 25 25.08 26.11 -24.83
N GLU A 26 26.36 25.75 -25.00
CA GLU A 26 26.78 24.82 -26.04
C GLU A 26 26.23 23.42 -25.81
N THR A 27 25.59 22.84 -26.82
CA THR A 27 25.10 21.47 -26.79
C THR A 27 26.23 20.51 -27.12
N LEU A 28 26.59 19.65 -26.17
CA LEU A 28 27.69 18.70 -26.31
C LEU A 28 27.22 17.36 -26.87
N ALA A 29 26.02 16.95 -26.52
CA ALA A 29 25.43 15.70 -26.97
C ALA A 29 23.91 15.75 -26.97
N THR A 30 23.31 15.01 -27.88
CA THR A 30 21.87 14.77 -27.93
C THR A 30 21.61 13.27 -28.13
N ALA A 31 20.53 12.77 -27.55
CA ALA A 31 20.05 11.42 -27.79
C ALA A 31 18.53 11.44 -27.96
N VAL A 32 18.01 10.67 -28.90
CA VAL A 32 16.57 10.50 -29.11
C VAL A 32 16.29 9.00 -29.13
N LYS A 33 15.38 8.56 -28.28
CA LYS A 33 14.88 7.18 -28.27
C LYS A 33 13.40 7.19 -28.60
N TYR A 34 13.07 6.82 -29.82
CA TYR A 34 11.66 6.61 -30.21
C TYR A 34 11.09 5.38 -29.54
N TYR A 35 9.80 5.43 -29.16
CA TYR A 35 9.07 4.30 -28.61
C TYR A 35 8.67 3.35 -29.76
N PRO A 36 9.39 2.27 -30.03
CA PRO A 36 9.21 1.49 -31.27
C PRO A 36 7.85 0.80 -31.38
N ARG A 37 7.14 0.72 -30.26
CA ARG A 37 5.82 0.06 -30.18
C ARG A 37 4.68 1.03 -29.92
N TRP A 38 4.98 2.33 -29.76
CA TRP A 38 3.97 3.34 -29.54
C TRP A 38 3.26 3.69 -30.84
N LYS A 39 1.95 3.49 -30.87
CA LYS A 39 1.05 4.01 -31.89
C LYS A 39 -0.25 4.36 -31.19
N ALA A 40 -0.67 5.62 -31.24
CA ALA A 40 -1.84 6.14 -30.52
C ALA A 40 -3.11 5.32 -30.84
N GLU A 41 -3.31 4.96 -32.10
CA GLU A 41 -4.45 4.16 -32.56
C GLU A 41 -4.45 2.69 -32.09
N LYS A 42 -3.35 2.22 -31.48
CA LYS A 42 -3.24 0.86 -30.91
C LYS A 42 -3.46 0.81 -29.40
N VAL A 43 -3.53 1.95 -28.73
CA VAL A 43 -3.88 2.01 -27.31
C VAL A 43 -5.40 1.96 -27.21
N VAL A 44 -5.92 0.91 -26.59
CA VAL A 44 -7.37 0.65 -26.52
C VAL A 44 -7.93 0.83 -25.11
N GLY A 45 -7.09 0.82 -24.08
CA GLY A 45 -7.51 0.94 -22.68
C GLY A 45 -6.46 1.59 -21.79
N ILE A 46 -6.92 2.21 -20.73
CA ILE A 46 -6.11 2.78 -19.65
C ILE A 46 -6.77 2.48 -18.30
N ALA A 47 -5.98 2.21 -17.27
CA ALA A 47 -6.45 2.03 -15.90
C ALA A 47 -5.47 2.67 -14.93
N PHE A 48 -5.95 2.93 -13.73
CA PHE A 48 -5.16 3.54 -12.65
C PHE A 48 -5.21 2.67 -11.41
N ASP A 49 -4.08 2.47 -10.81
CA ASP A 49 -3.96 2.09 -9.41
C ASP A 49 -3.48 3.28 -8.58
N THR A 50 -3.87 3.33 -7.32
CA THR A 50 -3.44 4.37 -6.39
C THR A 50 -3.24 3.81 -4.99
N THR A 51 -2.54 4.58 -4.17
CA THR A 51 -2.52 4.31 -2.73
C THR A 51 -3.95 4.37 -2.15
N GLY A 52 -4.22 3.59 -1.12
CA GLY A 52 -5.54 3.54 -0.47
C GLY A 52 -5.48 3.15 1.01
N SER A 53 -6.35 3.70 1.83
CA SER A 53 -7.36 4.74 1.58
C SER A 53 -6.71 6.12 1.47
N THR A 54 -6.99 6.84 0.40
CA THR A 54 -6.45 8.19 0.16
C THR A 54 -7.60 9.10 -0.32
N PRO A 55 -8.54 9.45 0.57
CA PRO A 55 -9.72 10.25 0.24
C PRO A 55 -9.42 11.75 0.22
N ALA A 56 -10.26 12.50 -0.50
CA ALA A 56 -10.30 13.95 -0.48
C ALA A 56 -11.74 14.46 -0.54
N PHE A 57 -11.98 15.63 0.02
CA PHE A 57 -13.25 16.34 -0.17
C PHE A 57 -13.29 17.00 -1.54
N THR A 58 -14.48 16.99 -2.16
CA THR A 58 -14.73 17.62 -3.46
C THR A 58 -15.86 18.64 -3.34
N ASP A 59 -15.90 19.57 -4.30
CA ASP A 59 -17.08 20.37 -4.58
C ASP A 59 -18.13 19.56 -5.37
N ALA A 60 -19.24 20.19 -5.73
CA ALA A 60 -20.33 19.56 -6.48
C ALA A 60 -19.95 19.14 -7.92
N THR A 61 -18.86 19.69 -8.46
CA THR A 61 -18.35 19.32 -9.78
C THR A 61 -17.46 18.08 -9.73
N GLY A 62 -17.12 17.57 -8.53
CA GLY A 62 -16.19 16.48 -8.33
C GLY A 62 -14.72 16.93 -8.31
N THR A 63 -14.48 18.25 -8.25
CA THR A 63 -13.13 18.81 -8.13
C THR A 63 -12.67 18.69 -6.69
N PRO A 64 -11.51 18.04 -6.39
CA PRO A 64 -10.91 18.07 -5.06
C PRO A 64 -10.65 19.50 -4.60
N LEU A 65 -11.00 19.80 -3.35
CA LEU A 65 -10.92 21.18 -2.85
C LEU A 65 -9.51 21.77 -2.94
N ALA A 66 -8.46 20.97 -2.76
CA ALA A 66 -7.07 21.42 -2.91
C ALA A 66 -6.74 22.00 -4.30
N LEU A 67 -7.53 21.72 -5.33
CA LEU A 67 -7.35 22.28 -6.69
C LEU A 67 -8.06 23.63 -6.85
N LEU A 68 -8.84 24.05 -5.88
CA LEU A 68 -9.45 25.39 -5.86
C LEU A 68 -8.43 26.39 -5.30
N PRO A 69 -8.30 27.60 -5.89
CA PRO A 69 -7.29 28.58 -5.48
C PRO A 69 -7.30 28.92 -3.99
N GLU A 70 -8.49 29.00 -3.38
CA GLU A 70 -8.68 29.31 -1.96
C GLU A 70 -8.23 28.20 -1.01
N PHE A 71 -7.99 26.97 -1.51
CA PHE A 71 -7.58 25.81 -0.73
C PHE A 71 -6.18 25.28 -1.11
N ALA A 72 -5.48 25.90 -2.06
CA ALA A 72 -4.23 25.39 -2.62
C ALA A 72 -3.14 25.11 -1.56
N GLU A 73 -3.12 25.89 -0.49
CA GLU A 73 -2.16 25.74 0.62
C GLU A 73 -2.79 25.09 1.88
N ASN A 74 -4.04 24.62 1.78
CA ASN A 74 -4.72 24.01 2.92
C ASN A 74 -4.47 22.48 2.96
N PRO A 75 -3.71 21.97 3.95
CA PRO A 75 -3.42 20.53 4.03
C PRO A 75 -4.68 19.65 4.22
N ASN A 76 -5.72 20.18 4.87
CA ASN A 76 -6.97 19.44 5.10
C ASN A 76 -7.85 19.33 3.85
N ALA A 77 -7.57 20.13 2.81
CA ALA A 77 -8.24 20.03 1.51
C ALA A 77 -7.56 19.03 0.57
N MET A 78 -6.34 18.59 0.88
CA MET A 78 -5.57 17.65 0.08
C MET A 78 -6.07 16.22 0.23
N PHE A 79 -5.60 15.34 -0.65
CA PHE A 79 -5.78 13.89 -0.48
C PHE A 79 -5.06 13.42 0.79
N VAL A 80 -5.81 12.87 1.74
CA VAL A 80 -5.25 12.38 3.01
C VAL A 80 -4.60 11.03 2.79
N LEU A 81 -3.27 10.96 2.83
CA LEU A 81 -2.51 9.75 2.50
C LEU A 81 -2.89 8.55 3.37
N TRP A 82 -2.79 7.34 2.80
CA TRP A 82 -3.09 6.07 3.47
C TRP A 82 -2.40 5.89 4.83
N LYS A 83 -1.18 6.39 4.98
CA LYS A 83 -0.37 6.29 6.22
C LYS A 83 -0.62 7.40 7.23
N ASP A 84 -1.62 8.25 7.02
CA ASP A 84 -2.02 9.25 8.00
C ASP A 84 -2.77 8.60 9.15
N HIS A 85 -2.31 8.85 10.37
CA HIS A 85 -2.87 8.30 11.60
C HIS A 85 -3.49 9.37 12.52
N THR A 86 -3.73 10.57 12.03
CA THR A 86 -4.27 11.67 12.85
C THR A 86 -5.67 11.38 13.39
N ALA A 87 -6.46 10.58 12.68
CA ALA A 87 -7.84 10.23 12.99
C ALA A 87 -8.04 9.08 14.00
N ILE A 88 -7.09 8.88 14.96
CA ILE A 88 -7.17 7.79 15.96
C ILE A 88 -8.41 7.91 16.84
N ARG A 89 -8.76 9.14 17.25
CA ARG A 89 -9.94 9.41 18.08
C ARG A 89 -11.22 9.06 17.34
N GLU A 90 -11.34 9.47 16.11
CA GLU A 90 -12.49 9.23 15.24
C GLU A 90 -12.67 7.73 14.99
N ALA A 91 -11.59 7.00 14.73
CA ALA A 91 -11.62 5.54 14.58
C ALA A 91 -12.10 4.84 15.86
N ALA A 92 -11.66 5.30 17.04
CA ALA A 92 -12.12 4.75 18.32
C ALA A 92 -13.63 4.99 18.53
N GLU A 93 -14.14 6.16 18.17
CA GLU A 93 -15.56 6.49 18.25
C GLU A 93 -16.39 5.63 17.27
N ILE A 94 -15.90 5.42 16.04
CA ILE A 94 -16.54 4.52 15.05
C ILE A 94 -16.62 3.10 15.61
N ASN A 95 -15.49 2.56 16.12
CA ASN A 95 -15.43 1.21 16.68
C ASN A 95 -16.41 1.03 17.84
N ARG A 96 -16.48 2.01 18.76
CA ARG A 96 -17.42 1.98 19.87
C ARG A 96 -18.86 1.93 19.35
N LEU A 97 -19.22 2.81 18.39
CA LEU A 97 -20.57 2.88 17.87
C LEU A 97 -20.94 1.60 17.07
N CYS A 98 -20.02 1.05 16.25
CA CYS A 98 -20.23 -0.24 15.57
C CYS A 98 -20.54 -1.38 16.55
N GLY A 99 -19.85 -1.40 17.70
CA GLY A 99 -20.08 -2.40 18.75
C GLY A 99 -21.42 -2.22 19.52
N GLU A 100 -21.99 -1.03 19.50
CA GLU A 100 -23.26 -0.69 20.17
C GLU A 100 -24.47 -0.68 19.20
N TRP A 101 -24.22 -0.65 17.89
CA TRP A 101 -25.25 -0.54 16.86
C TRP A 101 -25.88 -1.89 16.51
N ASN A 102 -27.07 -1.87 15.92
CA ASN A 102 -27.76 -3.08 15.48
C ASN A 102 -27.11 -3.79 14.28
N ILE A 103 -26.26 -3.07 13.52
CA ILE A 103 -25.45 -3.58 12.42
C ILE A 103 -23.99 -3.21 12.71
N ASP A 104 -23.11 -4.18 12.79
CA ASP A 104 -21.68 -3.91 12.84
C ASP A 104 -21.16 -3.60 11.42
N TYR A 105 -21.10 -2.32 11.09
CA TYR A 105 -20.62 -1.87 9.78
C TYR A 105 -19.13 -2.14 9.54
N SER A 106 -18.35 -2.40 10.60
CA SER A 106 -16.94 -2.76 10.50
C SER A 106 -16.70 -4.26 10.23
N ALA A 107 -17.76 -5.07 10.24
CA ALA A 107 -17.66 -6.53 10.19
C ALA A 107 -16.83 -7.06 8.99
N TYR A 108 -17.02 -6.47 7.81
CA TYR A 108 -16.26 -6.85 6.60
C TYR A 108 -14.89 -6.18 6.49
N GLU A 109 -14.54 -5.33 7.43
CA GLU A 109 -13.23 -4.72 7.60
C GLU A 109 -12.49 -5.31 8.82
N GLY A 110 -12.81 -6.57 9.13
CA GLY A 110 -12.18 -7.35 10.20
C GLY A 110 -12.73 -7.09 11.60
N GLY A 111 -13.77 -6.26 11.74
CA GLY A 111 -14.41 -5.92 13.01
C GLY A 111 -13.69 -4.82 13.81
N ILE A 112 -12.68 -4.18 13.25
CA ILE A 112 -11.97 -3.03 13.84
C ILE A 112 -11.66 -2.02 12.76
N TYR A 113 -12.28 -0.84 12.84
CA TYR A 113 -12.06 0.25 11.91
C TYR A 113 -10.77 1.02 12.22
N SER A 114 -9.95 1.27 11.22
CA SER A 114 -8.65 1.94 11.37
C SER A 114 -8.73 3.45 11.17
N SER A 115 -7.85 4.18 11.86
CA SER A 115 -7.63 5.61 11.61
C SER A 115 -7.11 5.93 10.21
N GLU A 116 -6.57 4.94 9.50
CA GLU A 116 -6.09 5.09 8.12
C GLU A 116 -7.24 5.14 7.09
N TRP A 117 -8.51 4.91 7.49
CA TRP A 117 -9.60 4.64 6.55
C TRP A 117 -10.58 5.80 6.40
N PHE A 118 -11.42 5.69 5.38
CA PHE A 118 -12.27 6.72 4.80
C PHE A 118 -13.05 7.56 5.82
N TRP A 119 -13.91 6.93 6.66
CA TRP A 119 -14.79 7.69 7.56
C TRP A 119 -14.05 8.34 8.73
N ALA A 120 -12.99 7.69 9.24
CA ALA A 120 -12.19 8.27 10.31
C ALA A 120 -11.50 9.56 9.83
N LYS A 121 -10.85 9.49 8.65
CA LYS A 121 -10.21 10.65 8.02
C LYS A 121 -11.20 11.75 7.66
N ALA A 122 -12.33 11.36 7.08
CA ALA A 122 -13.38 12.32 6.71
C ALA A 122 -13.88 13.07 7.95
N LEU A 123 -14.21 12.36 9.02
CA LEU A 123 -14.70 12.98 10.25
C LEU A 123 -13.64 13.86 10.90
N HIS A 124 -12.38 13.41 10.92
CA HIS A 124 -11.27 14.20 11.45
C HIS A 124 -11.15 15.55 10.73
N VAL A 125 -11.07 15.55 9.39
CA VAL A 125 -10.99 16.78 8.59
C VAL A 125 -12.19 17.69 8.82
N LEU A 126 -13.41 17.14 8.87
CA LEU A 126 -14.62 17.93 9.12
C LEU A 126 -14.64 18.57 10.51
N ARG A 127 -14.00 17.96 11.51
CA ARG A 127 -13.87 18.53 12.86
C ARG A 127 -12.82 19.62 12.93
N GLU A 128 -11.66 19.40 12.29
CA GLU A 128 -10.50 20.26 12.38
C GLU A 128 -10.60 21.52 11.49
N ASP A 129 -11.35 21.45 10.37
CA ASP A 129 -11.36 22.53 9.37
C ASP A 129 -12.76 22.96 8.97
N GLU A 130 -13.18 24.13 9.49
CA GLU A 130 -14.50 24.70 9.18
C GLU A 130 -14.60 25.21 7.74
N HIS A 131 -13.49 25.62 7.10
CA HIS A 131 -13.48 26.11 5.73
C HIS A 131 -13.69 24.95 4.76
N VAL A 132 -12.99 23.83 4.96
CA VAL A 132 -13.22 22.59 4.21
C VAL A 132 -14.65 22.13 4.42
N ARG A 133 -15.12 22.06 5.67
CA ARG A 133 -16.49 21.65 6.02
C ARG A 133 -17.55 22.48 5.32
N ALA A 134 -17.39 23.79 5.26
CA ALA A 134 -18.35 24.69 4.62
C ALA A 134 -18.44 24.52 3.10
N LYS A 135 -17.36 24.06 2.44
CA LYS A 135 -17.26 23.92 0.98
C LYS A 135 -17.49 22.47 0.50
N ALA A 136 -17.24 21.50 1.36
CA ALA A 136 -17.32 20.08 1.03
C ALA A 136 -18.73 19.66 0.58
N TYR A 137 -18.82 19.18 -0.66
CA TYR A 137 -20.03 18.58 -1.20
C TYR A 137 -20.01 17.06 -1.04
N SER A 138 -18.90 16.40 -1.44
CA SER A 138 -18.75 14.95 -1.41
C SER A 138 -17.32 14.57 -1.02
N ILE A 139 -17.07 13.26 -0.95
CA ILE A 139 -15.75 12.68 -0.64
C ILE A 139 -15.46 11.63 -1.70
N VAL A 140 -14.22 11.57 -2.20
CA VAL A 140 -13.80 10.67 -3.25
C VAL A 140 -12.46 10.03 -2.90
N GLU A 141 -12.29 8.74 -3.19
CA GLU A 141 -10.99 8.08 -3.14
C GLU A 141 -10.15 8.45 -4.37
N TYR A 142 -8.82 8.47 -4.22
CA TYR A 142 -7.92 8.86 -5.29
C TYR A 142 -8.07 7.97 -6.54
N CYS A 143 -8.26 6.66 -6.35
CA CYS A 143 -8.48 5.71 -7.45
C CYS A 143 -9.82 5.91 -8.18
N GLU A 144 -10.77 6.63 -7.59
CA GLU A 144 -12.05 6.97 -8.22
C GLU A 144 -11.95 8.29 -8.99
N TRP A 145 -11.24 9.25 -8.41
CA TRP A 145 -11.11 10.59 -8.98
C TRP A 145 -10.29 10.60 -10.28
N LEU A 146 -9.18 9.84 -10.37
CA LEU A 146 -8.34 9.83 -11.58
C LEU A 146 -9.10 9.35 -12.83
N PRO A 147 -9.83 8.22 -12.81
CA PRO A 147 -10.69 7.83 -13.94
C PRO A 147 -11.75 8.88 -14.28
N ALA A 148 -12.40 9.49 -13.26
CA ALA A 148 -13.39 10.53 -13.46
C ALA A 148 -12.79 11.78 -14.14
N LEU A 149 -11.61 12.21 -13.70
CA LEU A 149 -10.88 13.34 -14.29
C LEU A 149 -10.62 13.15 -15.77
N ILE A 150 -10.06 12.00 -16.17
CA ILE A 150 -9.67 11.79 -17.57
C ILE A 150 -10.84 11.44 -18.50
N THR A 151 -11.96 11.00 -17.95
CA THR A 151 -13.21 10.81 -18.69
C THR A 151 -14.04 12.09 -18.81
N GLY A 152 -13.63 13.16 -18.10
CA GLY A 152 -14.30 14.47 -18.17
C GLY A 152 -15.60 14.53 -17.37
N VAL A 153 -15.71 13.77 -16.27
CA VAL A 153 -16.84 13.88 -15.34
C VAL A 153 -16.83 15.26 -14.69
N THR A 154 -17.99 15.92 -14.68
CA THR A 154 -18.17 17.30 -14.19
C THR A 154 -19.19 17.41 -13.06
N LYS A 155 -19.61 16.29 -12.49
CA LYS A 155 -20.48 16.24 -11.32
C LYS A 155 -20.01 15.16 -10.38
N SER A 156 -19.93 15.47 -9.11
CA SER A 156 -19.50 14.51 -8.08
C SER A 156 -20.38 13.26 -8.06
N ASP A 157 -21.68 13.42 -8.30
CA ASP A 157 -22.66 12.32 -8.28
C ASP A 157 -22.47 11.32 -9.45
N ASP A 158 -21.80 11.74 -10.54
CA ASP A 158 -21.54 10.91 -11.71
C ASP A 158 -20.21 10.13 -11.62
N ILE A 159 -19.44 10.33 -10.56
CA ILE A 159 -18.18 9.59 -10.33
C ILE A 159 -18.48 8.12 -10.05
N VAL A 160 -17.97 7.23 -10.89
CA VAL A 160 -18.08 5.78 -10.69
C VAL A 160 -17.21 5.36 -9.51
N ARG A 161 -17.81 4.66 -8.55
CA ARG A 161 -17.16 4.30 -7.29
C ARG A 161 -16.52 2.92 -7.32
N SER A 162 -15.32 2.83 -6.78
CA SER A 162 -14.53 1.61 -6.76
C SER A 162 -15.05 0.60 -5.71
N ARG A 163 -15.42 -0.61 -6.15
CA ARG A 163 -15.75 -1.72 -5.27
C ARG A 163 -14.59 -2.01 -4.29
N CYS A 164 -13.36 -1.92 -4.77
CA CYS A 164 -12.18 -2.12 -3.95
C CYS A 164 -12.09 -1.09 -2.82
N ALA A 165 -12.11 0.20 -3.14
CA ALA A 165 -11.95 1.26 -2.15
C ALA A 165 -13.13 1.31 -1.17
N CYS A 166 -14.34 1.27 -1.69
CA CYS A 166 -15.54 1.43 -0.88
C CYS A 166 -15.78 0.26 0.06
N GLY A 167 -15.59 -0.97 -0.41
CA GLY A 167 -15.79 -2.17 0.39
C GLY A 167 -14.71 -2.39 1.44
N HIS A 168 -13.46 -2.01 1.15
CA HIS A 168 -12.36 -2.20 2.11
C HIS A 168 -12.23 -1.04 3.12
N LYS A 169 -12.72 0.18 2.79
CA LYS A 169 -12.37 1.37 3.60
C LYS A 169 -13.56 2.28 3.94
N ALA A 170 -14.72 2.14 3.27
CA ALA A 170 -15.86 3.00 3.51
C ALA A 170 -17.07 2.28 4.15
N MET A 171 -16.85 1.09 4.72
CA MET A 171 -17.90 0.26 5.33
C MET A 171 -19.07 -0.02 4.35
N TRP A 172 -18.77 -0.07 3.04
CA TRP A 172 -19.77 -0.36 2.02
C TRP A 172 -19.96 -1.87 1.85
N HIS A 173 -21.20 -2.33 1.93
CA HIS A 173 -21.53 -3.73 1.65
C HIS A 173 -22.98 -3.89 1.19
N GLU A 174 -23.23 -4.84 0.28
CA GLU A 174 -24.57 -5.11 -0.28
C GLU A 174 -25.56 -5.59 0.79
N GLN A 175 -25.09 -6.26 1.83
CA GLN A 175 -25.94 -6.85 2.87
C GLN A 175 -26.75 -5.81 3.65
N TRP A 176 -26.25 -4.58 3.75
CA TRP A 176 -26.97 -3.44 4.37
C TRP A 176 -27.31 -2.33 3.38
N GLY A 177 -27.27 -2.65 2.07
CA GLY A 177 -27.73 -1.77 1.01
C GLY A 177 -26.77 -0.63 0.67
N GLY A 178 -25.47 -0.80 0.88
CA GLY A 178 -24.44 0.17 0.50
C GLY A 178 -23.63 0.70 1.66
N LEU A 179 -23.50 2.02 1.79
CA LEU A 179 -22.82 2.69 2.90
C LEU A 179 -23.60 2.57 4.22
N PRO A 180 -22.97 2.83 5.39
CA PRO A 180 -23.69 2.95 6.67
C PRO A 180 -24.90 3.88 6.58
N SER A 181 -25.92 3.60 7.37
CA SER A 181 -27.16 4.39 7.33
C SER A 181 -26.90 5.86 7.73
N GLU A 182 -27.76 6.76 7.23
CA GLU A 182 -27.72 8.17 7.62
C GLU A 182 -27.87 8.34 9.14
N GLU A 183 -28.70 7.50 9.78
CA GLU A 183 -28.89 7.50 11.23
C GLU A 183 -27.61 7.10 11.98
N PHE A 184 -26.87 6.09 11.51
CA PHE A 184 -25.58 5.72 12.08
C PHE A 184 -24.58 6.87 11.97
N LEU A 185 -24.43 7.45 10.77
CA LEU A 185 -23.48 8.52 10.51
C LEU A 185 -23.80 9.79 11.32
N THR A 186 -25.06 10.18 11.42
CA THR A 186 -25.48 11.35 12.22
C THR A 186 -25.39 11.11 13.72
N THR A 187 -25.56 9.86 14.16
CA THR A 187 -25.33 9.48 15.57
C THR A 187 -23.84 9.49 15.91
N LEU A 188 -22.98 9.10 14.96
CA LEU A 188 -21.54 9.20 15.13
C LEU A 188 -21.11 10.67 15.28
N ASP A 189 -21.55 11.53 14.37
CA ASP A 189 -21.32 12.98 14.47
C ASP A 189 -22.31 13.75 13.58
N PRO A 190 -22.97 14.81 14.09
CA PRO A 190 -23.86 15.66 13.29
C PRO A 190 -23.19 16.29 12.05
N LEU A 191 -21.87 16.43 12.02
CA LEU A 191 -21.13 16.95 10.86
C LEU A 191 -21.23 16.02 9.64
N LEU A 192 -21.59 14.76 9.82
CA LEU A 192 -21.81 13.80 8.73
C LEU A 192 -23.21 13.86 8.15
N ALA A 193 -24.11 14.66 8.73
CA ALA A 193 -25.49 14.76 8.27
C ALA A 193 -25.55 15.19 6.79
N GLY A 194 -26.30 14.42 6.00
CA GLY A 194 -26.53 14.66 4.57
C GLY A 194 -25.36 14.25 3.66
N PHE A 195 -24.21 13.80 4.18
CA PHE A 195 -23.13 13.32 3.32
C PHE A 195 -23.50 12.04 2.59
N ARG A 196 -24.19 11.09 3.27
CA ARG A 196 -24.58 9.82 2.65
C ARG A 196 -25.35 10.01 1.34
N SER A 197 -26.26 10.97 1.29
CA SER A 197 -27.08 11.25 0.09
C SER A 197 -26.30 11.89 -1.06
N ARG A 198 -25.10 12.39 -0.81
CA ARG A 198 -24.19 13.01 -1.79
C ARG A 198 -22.98 12.11 -2.11
N LEU A 199 -22.97 10.87 -1.61
CA LEU A 199 -21.94 9.89 -1.89
C LEU A 199 -22.44 8.91 -2.97
N PHE A 200 -22.69 7.68 -2.62
CA PHE A 200 -23.02 6.63 -3.59
C PHE A 200 -23.78 5.47 -2.93
N GLU A 201 -24.52 4.74 -3.75
CA GLU A 201 -25.15 3.49 -3.32
C GLU A 201 -24.49 2.27 -3.97
N LYS A 202 -24.03 2.44 -5.21
CA LYS A 202 -23.45 1.36 -6.03
C LYS A 202 -21.96 1.54 -6.22
N THR A 203 -21.28 0.43 -6.40
CA THR A 203 -19.85 0.35 -6.70
C THR A 203 -19.63 -0.55 -7.91
N GLU A 204 -18.54 -0.31 -8.64
CA GLU A 204 -18.15 -1.12 -9.79
C GLU A 204 -16.78 -1.78 -9.56
N THR A 205 -16.59 -2.95 -10.14
CA THR A 205 -15.32 -3.67 -10.16
C THR A 205 -14.37 -3.06 -11.20
N ALA A 206 -13.07 -3.20 -10.99
CA ALA A 206 -12.06 -2.54 -11.82
C ALA A 206 -12.00 -3.04 -13.28
N ASP A 207 -12.59 -4.20 -13.58
CA ASP A 207 -12.71 -4.73 -14.95
C ASP A 207 -13.80 -4.04 -15.81
N LYS A 208 -14.57 -3.14 -15.21
CA LYS A 208 -15.63 -2.44 -15.92
C LYS A 208 -15.15 -1.12 -16.48
N PRO A 209 -15.62 -0.74 -17.69
CA PRO A 209 -15.38 0.58 -18.24
C PRO A 209 -16.14 1.64 -17.43
N VAL A 210 -15.47 2.72 -17.06
CA VAL A 210 -16.10 3.90 -16.43
C VAL A 210 -16.33 5.02 -17.43
N GLY A 211 -15.79 4.92 -18.61
CA GLY A 211 -15.95 5.87 -19.70
C GLY A 211 -14.89 5.70 -20.78
N LYS A 212 -14.78 6.70 -21.64
CA LYS A 212 -13.69 6.87 -22.61
C LYS A 212 -12.95 8.16 -22.32
N LEU A 213 -11.73 8.30 -22.85
CA LEU A 213 -10.99 9.56 -22.72
C LEU A 213 -11.81 10.74 -23.24
N SER A 214 -11.86 11.81 -22.46
CA SER A 214 -12.38 13.09 -22.89
C SER A 214 -11.52 13.67 -24.04
N PRO A 215 -12.07 14.56 -24.89
CA PRO A 215 -11.28 15.20 -25.96
C PRO A 215 -10.03 15.92 -25.44
N GLU A 216 -10.14 16.59 -24.30
CA GLU A 216 -9.02 17.28 -23.64
C GLU A 216 -7.89 16.30 -23.28
N TRP A 217 -8.22 15.21 -22.61
CA TRP A 217 -7.22 14.25 -22.16
C TRP A 217 -6.68 13.38 -23.29
N ALA A 218 -7.50 13.10 -24.32
CA ALA A 218 -7.03 12.44 -25.53
C ALA A 218 -5.96 13.30 -26.23
N GLU A 219 -6.18 14.61 -26.36
CA GLU A 219 -5.21 15.55 -26.93
C GLU A 219 -3.93 15.62 -26.06
N ARG A 220 -4.07 15.83 -24.73
CA ARG A 220 -2.94 15.95 -23.80
C ARG A 220 -2.06 14.69 -23.75
N LEU A 221 -2.65 13.50 -23.89
CA LEU A 221 -1.94 12.23 -23.89
C LEU A 221 -1.49 11.78 -25.29
N GLY A 222 -1.89 12.49 -26.35
CA GLY A 222 -1.63 12.07 -27.73
C GLY A 222 -2.32 10.76 -28.10
N LEU A 223 -3.51 10.51 -27.53
CA LEU A 223 -4.32 9.31 -27.73
C LEU A 223 -5.62 9.66 -28.48
N THR A 224 -6.42 8.63 -28.77
CA THR A 224 -7.75 8.83 -29.36
C THR A 224 -8.82 8.84 -28.26
N THR A 225 -9.98 9.46 -28.55
CA THR A 225 -11.15 9.43 -27.67
C THR A 225 -11.81 8.04 -27.59
N GLU A 226 -11.35 7.06 -28.38
CA GLU A 226 -11.86 5.70 -28.33
C GLU A 226 -11.22 4.84 -27.21
N VAL A 227 -10.17 5.36 -26.56
CA VAL A 227 -9.52 4.66 -25.44
C VAL A 227 -10.49 4.53 -24.27
N VAL A 228 -10.73 3.29 -23.86
CA VAL A 228 -11.58 2.95 -22.73
C VAL A 228 -10.85 3.20 -21.44
N VAL A 229 -11.50 3.82 -20.46
CA VAL A 229 -10.98 4.00 -19.11
C VAL A 229 -11.65 2.96 -18.21
N ALA A 230 -10.83 2.14 -17.57
CA ALA A 230 -11.28 1.12 -16.63
C ALA A 230 -11.52 1.72 -15.23
N GLY A 231 -12.23 1.00 -14.35
CA GLY A 231 -12.36 1.35 -12.94
C GLY A 231 -11.01 1.34 -12.23
N GLY A 232 -10.84 2.23 -11.26
CA GLY A 232 -9.64 2.27 -10.43
C GLY A 232 -9.74 1.33 -9.22
N ALA A 233 -8.58 0.94 -8.70
CA ALA A 233 -8.47 0.18 -7.44
C ALA A 233 -7.18 0.56 -6.71
N PHE A 234 -6.97 -0.03 -5.53
CA PHE A 234 -5.73 0.17 -4.80
C PHE A 234 -4.55 -0.53 -5.46
N ASP A 235 -3.38 0.08 -5.37
CA ASP A 235 -2.12 -0.38 -5.94
C ASP A 235 -1.78 -1.82 -5.54
N CYS A 236 -1.93 -2.16 -4.26
CA CYS A 236 -1.66 -3.50 -3.76
C CYS A 236 -2.61 -4.56 -4.33
N HIS A 237 -3.89 -4.23 -4.55
CA HIS A 237 -4.87 -5.14 -5.16
C HIS A 237 -4.57 -5.37 -6.64
N MET A 238 -4.30 -4.30 -7.38
CA MET A 238 -3.84 -4.44 -8.77
C MET A 238 -2.49 -5.15 -8.84
N GLY A 239 -1.59 -4.90 -7.88
CA GLY A 239 -0.32 -5.61 -7.74
C GLY A 239 -0.48 -7.12 -7.56
N ALA A 240 -1.47 -7.54 -6.78
CA ALA A 240 -1.79 -8.96 -6.63
C ALA A 240 -2.27 -9.57 -7.96
N VAL A 241 -3.10 -8.86 -8.71
CA VAL A 241 -3.53 -9.28 -10.06
C VAL A 241 -2.36 -9.38 -11.01
N GLY A 242 -1.49 -8.37 -11.05
CA GLY A 242 -0.27 -8.35 -11.88
C GLY A 242 0.74 -9.44 -11.51
N ALA A 243 0.76 -9.87 -10.25
CA ALA A 243 1.55 -11.00 -9.77
C ALA A 243 0.94 -12.37 -10.09
N GLY A 244 -0.31 -12.41 -10.56
CA GLY A 244 -1.00 -13.66 -10.89
C GLY A 244 -1.68 -14.32 -9.70
N VAL A 245 -2.32 -13.54 -8.82
CA VAL A 245 -3.10 -14.07 -7.67
C VAL A 245 -4.16 -15.05 -8.14
N THR A 246 -4.27 -16.16 -7.43
CA THR A 246 -5.31 -17.19 -7.60
C THR A 246 -5.80 -17.63 -6.22
N PRO A 247 -6.93 -18.34 -6.10
CA PRO A 247 -7.32 -18.92 -4.83
C PRO A 247 -6.17 -19.67 -4.15
N HIS A 248 -6.08 -19.58 -2.83
CA HIS A 248 -5.02 -20.14 -1.97
C HIS A 248 -3.61 -19.54 -2.17
N THR A 249 -3.49 -18.47 -2.97
CA THR A 249 -2.24 -17.76 -3.16
C THR A 249 -2.22 -16.49 -2.31
N PHE A 250 -1.23 -16.38 -1.42
CA PHE A 250 -1.00 -15.21 -0.58
C PHE A 250 0.00 -14.28 -1.26
N VAL A 251 -0.47 -13.18 -1.83
CA VAL A 251 0.39 -12.19 -2.48
C VAL A 251 0.79 -11.13 -1.48
N ARG A 252 2.08 -10.89 -1.37
CA ARG A 252 2.68 -9.92 -0.44
C ARG A 252 3.34 -8.79 -1.19
N VAL A 253 2.82 -7.60 -1.06
CA VAL A 253 3.50 -6.37 -1.49
C VAL A 253 4.44 -5.92 -0.38
N ILE A 254 5.76 -6.02 -0.60
CA ILE A 254 6.77 -5.77 0.43
C ILE A 254 7.56 -4.50 0.11
N GLY A 255 7.22 -3.44 0.84
CA GLY A 255 7.83 -2.12 0.74
C GLY A 255 8.22 -1.57 2.11
N THR A 256 7.89 -0.30 2.36
CA THR A 256 8.01 0.37 3.67
C THR A 256 7.14 -0.31 4.72
N SER A 257 5.94 -0.70 4.33
CA SER A 257 4.98 -1.57 5.01
C SER A 257 4.69 -2.79 4.16
N THR A 258 3.74 -3.64 4.56
CA THR A 258 3.20 -4.66 3.65
C THR A 258 1.71 -4.47 3.45
N CYS A 259 1.27 -4.81 2.23
CA CYS A 259 -0.11 -5.13 1.96
C CYS A 259 -0.18 -6.56 1.45
N ASP A 260 -1.03 -7.35 2.05
CA ASP A 260 -1.18 -8.77 1.80
C ASP A 260 -2.57 -9.01 1.21
N VAL A 261 -2.62 -9.60 0.02
CA VAL A 261 -3.85 -9.76 -0.75
C VAL A 261 -4.06 -11.22 -1.13
N MET A 262 -5.27 -11.69 -0.93
CA MET A 262 -5.73 -13.00 -1.37
C MET A 262 -7.07 -12.91 -2.09
N VAL A 263 -7.40 -13.96 -2.80
CA VAL A 263 -8.75 -14.22 -3.30
C VAL A 263 -9.22 -15.59 -2.85
N ALA A 264 -10.50 -15.70 -2.53
CA ALA A 264 -11.14 -16.95 -2.18
C ALA A 264 -12.46 -17.11 -2.96
N THR A 265 -12.87 -18.34 -3.19
CA THR A 265 -14.16 -18.61 -3.82
C THR A 265 -15.32 -18.41 -2.85
N TYR A 266 -16.52 -18.16 -3.36
CA TYR A 266 -17.72 -18.08 -2.50
C TYR A 266 -18.02 -19.41 -1.80
N GLU A 267 -17.64 -20.54 -2.39
CA GLU A 267 -17.83 -21.86 -1.80
C GLU A 267 -16.97 -22.04 -0.54
N GLU A 268 -15.78 -21.42 -0.52
CA GLU A 268 -14.83 -21.53 0.60
C GLU A 268 -15.16 -20.58 1.73
N ILE A 269 -15.45 -19.32 1.41
CA ILE A 269 -15.68 -18.27 2.42
C ILE A 269 -17.17 -18.12 2.71
N GLY A 270 -18.03 -18.12 1.68
CA GLY A 270 -19.46 -17.90 1.83
C GLY A 270 -19.74 -16.58 2.54
N HIS A 271 -20.56 -16.66 3.60
CA HIS A 271 -20.85 -15.52 4.47
C HIS A 271 -19.98 -15.46 5.73
N LYS A 272 -18.91 -16.26 5.79
CA LYS A 272 -18.03 -16.31 6.94
C LYS A 272 -17.22 -15.02 7.00
N LEU A 273 -17.25 -14.35 8.15
CA LEU A 273 -16.42 -13.17 8.43
C LEU A 273 -15.03 -13.60 8.91
N ILE A 274 -14.00 -13.07 8.29
CA ILE A 274 -12.61 -13.26 8.69
C ILE A 274 -12.22 -12.12 9.63
N LYS A 275 -12.08 -12.43 10.91
CA LYS A 275 -11.82 -11.41 11.92
C LYS A 275 -10.37 -10.92 11.94
N GLY A 276 -10.18 -9.66 12.27
CA GLY A 276 -8.86 -9.06 12.53
C GLY A 276 -8.01 -8.84 11.28
N ILE A 277 -8.60 -8.85 10.08
CA ILE A 277 -7.96 -8.47 8.81
C ILE A 277 -8.32 -7.02 8.41
N CYS A 278 -7.87 -6.54 7.26
CA CYS A 278 -8.14 -5.16 6.81
C CYS A 278 -9.33 -5.05 5.87
N GLY A 279 -9.89 -6.17 5.44
CA GLY A 279 -11.08 -6.16 4.59
C GLY A 279 -11.34 -7.48 3.89
N GLN A 280 -12.64 -7.71 3.64
CA GLN A 280 -13.19 -8.88 2.96
C GLN A 280 -14.29 -8.40 2.03
N VAL A 281 -14.01 -8.33 0.73
CA VAL A 281 -14.88 -7.65 -0.22
C VAL A 281 -15.07 -8.45 -1.50
N ASP A 282 -16.33 -8.66 -1.87
CA ASP A 282 -16.69 -9.30 -3.12
C ASP A 282 -16.21 -8.52 -4.35
N GLY A 283 -15.48 -9.17 -5.23
CA GLY A 283 -15.03 -8.62 -6.50
C GLY A 283 -13.96 -7.53 -6.41
N SER A 284 -13.40 -7.27 -5.22
CA SER A 284 -12.43 -6.17 -5.04
C SER A 284 -11.07 -6.41 -5.70
N VAL A 285 -10.67 -7.67 -5.88
CA VAL A 285 -9.41 -8.10 -6.49
C VAL A 285 -9.66 -8.80 -7.82
N ILE A 286 -10.36 -9.93 -7.80
CA ILE A 286 -10.82 -10.66 -8.98
C ILE A 286 -12.35 -10.65 -8.98
N PRO A 287 -13.02 -10.12 -10.01
CA PRO A 287 -14.47 -10.16 -10.11
C PRO A 287 -15.02 -11.59 -10.00
N GLY A 288 -16.03 -11.76 -9.14
CA GLY A 288 -16.61 -13.09 -8.86
C GLY A 288 -15.87 -13.92 -7.82
N MET A 289 -14.91 -13.32 -7.13
CA MET A 289 -14.22 -13.91 -5.96
C MET A 289 -14.22 -12.92 -4.80
N VAL A 290 -14.11 -13.41 -3.58
CA VAL A 290 -13.95 -12.57 -2.39
C VAL A 290 -12.50 -12.16 -2.26
N GLY A 291 -12.24 -10.85 -2.30
CA GLY A 291 -10.91 -10.29 -2.02
C GLY A 291 -10.68 -10.12 -0.53
N LEU A 292 -9.55 -10.57 -0.04
CA LEU A 292 -9.13 -10.48 1.36
C LEU A 292 -7.87 -9.64 1.46
N GLU A 293 -7.87 -8.67 2.37
CA GLU A 293 -6.75 -7.75 2.61
C GLU A 293 -6.23 -7.87 4.04
N ALA A 294 -4.92 -7.88 4.19
CA ALA A 294 -4.20 -7.79 5.45
C ALA A 294 -2.92 -6.96 5.26
N GLY A 295 -2.09 -6.82 6.28
CA GLY A 295 -0.80 -6.16 6.14
C GLY A 295 -0.15 -5.78 7.46
N GLN A 296 1.12 -5.34 7.37
CA GLN A 296 1.88 -4.82 8.50
C GLN A 296 2.10 -3.33 8.34
N SER A 297 1.91 -2.55 9.40
CA SER A 297 2.10 -1.09 9.40
C SER A 297 3.57 -0.69 9.19
N GLY A 298 4.52 -1.56 9.53
CA GLY A 298 5.94 -1.35 9.32
C GLY A 298 6.61 -2.64 8.85
N PHE A 299 7.46 -2.53 7.83
CA PHE A 299 8.33 -3.62 7.37
C PHE A 299 9.70 -3.04 7.02
N GLY A 300 9.91 -2.52 5.82
CA GLY A 300 11.15 -1.84 5.44
C GLY A 300 11.42 -0.58 6.25
N ASP A 301 10.39 0.11 6.72
CA ASP A 301 10.52 1.28 7.60
C ASP A 301 11.18 0.96 8.94
N ILE A 302 11.06 -0.27 9.44
CA ILE A 302 11.76 -0.74 10.64
C ILE A 302 13.27 -0.80 10.40
N TYR A 303 13.68 -1.27 9.23
CA TYR A 303 15.10 -1.29 8.84
C TYR A 303 15.63 0.12 8.60
N ALA A 304 14.83 0.97 7.96
CA ALA A 304 15.14 2.37 7.75
C ALA A 304 15.22 3.14 9.08
N TRP A 305 14.36 2.84 10.06
CA TRP A 305 14.46 3.39 11.40
C TRP A 305 15.79 3.01 12.06
N PHE A 306 16.17 1.73 12.04
CA PHE A 306 17.41 1.29 12.66
C PHE A 306 18.63 1.88 11.97
N LYS A 307 18.59 2.04 10.63
CA LYS A 307 19.58 2.79 9.88
C LYS A 307 19.74 4.22 10.43
N ARG A 308 18.62 4.95 10.63
CA ARG A 308 18.66 6.34 11.18
C ARG A 308 19.28 6.39 12.57
N VAL A 309 19.02 5.40 13.42
CA VAL A 309 19.68 5.29 14.75
C VAL A 309 21.19 5.19 14.61
N LEU A 310 21.67 4.39 13.65
CA LEU A 310 23.10 4.20 13.42
C LEU A 310 23.76 5.35 12.62
N GLU A 311 22.99 6.18 11.97
CA GLU A 311 23.49 7.38 11.28
C GLU A 311 23.91 8.49 12.25
N PHE A 312 23.42 8.48 13.51
CA PHE A 312 23.71 9.52 14.48
C PHE A 312 25.21 9.80 14.64
N PRO A 313 26.10 8.84 14.96
CA PRO A 313 27.53 9.11 15.09
C PRO A 313 28.17 9.58 13.77
N LEU A 314 27.68 9.14 12.61
CA LEU A 314 28.21 9.56 11.31
C LEU A 314 27.88 11.03 11.05
N LYS A 315 26.63 11.45 11.29
CA LYS A 315 26.17 12.82 11.04
C LYS A 315 26.67 13.80 12.11
N GLU A 316 26.57 13.41 13.40
CA GLU A 316 26.82 14.33 14.51
C GLU A 316 28.28 14.36 14.97
N ILE A 317 29.06 13.31 14.71
CA ILE A 317 30.48 13.26 15.09
C ILE A 317 31.38 13.44 13.87
N VAL A 318 31.25 12.56 12.86
CA VAL A 318 32.10 12.61 11.66
C VAL A 318 31.76 13.84 10.81
N GLY A 319 30.49 14.10 10.60
CA GLY A 319 30.01 15.25 9.80
C GLY A 319 30.33 16.63 10.42
N LYS A 320 30.66 16.66 11.72
CA LYS A 320 31.07 17.88 12.41
C LYS A 320 32.56 17.92 12.79
N SER A 321 33.36 16.98 12.27
CA SER A 321 34.79 16.89 12.55
C SER A 321 35.57 18.02 11.86
N ASP A 322 36.48 18.67 12.55
CA ASP A 322 37.39 19.68 12.00
C ASP A 322 38.59 19.08 11.27
N LEU A 323 38.71 17.75 11.23
CA LEU A 323 39.82 17.03 10.58
C LEU A 323 39.67 16.91 9.07
N LEU A 324 38.47 17.16 8.53
CA LEU A 324 38.12 17.02 7.10
C LEU A 324 37.55 18.35 6.57
N ASP A 325 37.77 18.62 5.28
CA ASP A 325 37.05 19.71 4.61
C ASP A 325 35.58 19.35 4.38
N GLU A 326 34.72 20.35 4.10
CA GLU A 326 33.27 20.16 4.00
C GLU A 326 32.87 19.17 2.90
N GLU A 327 33.53 19.23 1.73
CA GLU A 327 33.26 18.30 0.62
C GLU A 327 33.57 16.86 1.02
N MET A 328 34.69 16.64 1.69
CA MET A 328 35.11 15.32 2.16
C MET A 328 34.15 14.78 3.25
N LYS A 329 33.72 15.64 4.19
CA LYS A 329 32.72 15.27 5.21
C LYS A 329 31.42 14.81 4.58
N GLU A 330 30.84 15.62 3.66
CA GLU A 330 29.58 15.28 2.99
C GLU A 330 29.67 13.95 2.25
N ARG A 331 30.74 13.75 1.48
CA ARG A 331 30.97 12.51 0.72
C ARG A 331 31.13 11.29 1.64
N LEU A 332 31.94 11.42 2.68
CA LEU A 332 32.22 10.32 3.62
C LEU A 332 30.96 9.92 4.38
N VAL A 333 30.21 10.91 4.91
CA VAL A 333 28.96 10.67 5.64
C VAL A 333 27.92 10.02 4.71
N ALA A 334 27.75 10.54 3.49
CA ALA A 334 26.81 9.99 2.53
C ALA A 334 27.15 8.53 2.16
N GLU A 335 28.44 8.25 1.86
CA GLU A 335 28.89 6.89 1.55
C GLU A 335 28.68 5.95 2.75
N ALA A 336 29.12 6.34 3.95
CA ALA A 336 28.96 5.54 5.16
C ALA A 336 27.50 5.24 5.45
N CYS A 337 26.60 6.24 5.38
CA CYS A 337 25.16 6.06 5.57
C CYS A 337 24.54 5.09 4.55
N ASN A 338 24.99 5.13 3.29
CA ASN A 338 24.50 4.22 2.25
C ASN A 338 24.96 2.77 2.44
N ARG A 339 26.09 2.56 3.13
CA ARG A 339 26.64 1.23 3.42
C ARG A 339 26.07 0.56 4.66
N ILE A 340 25.33 1.26 5.53
CA ILE A 340 24.82 0.70 6.81
C ILE A 340 23.98 -0.56 6.56
N ILE A 341 22.92 -0.50 5.76
CA ILE A 341 22.04 -1.66 5.53
C ILE A 341 22.78 -2.82 4.84
N PRO A 342 23.55 -2.59 3.75
CA PRO A 342 24.36 -3.66 3.16
C PRO A 342 25.32 -4.33 4.15
N ALA A 343 26.01 -3.55 4.98
CA ALA A 343 26.94 -4.07 5.97
C ALA A 343 26.22 -4.85 7.09
N LEU A 344 25.12 -4.32 7.61
CA LEU A 344 24.29 -5.02 8.60
C LEU A 344 23.76 -6.34 8.05
N THR A 345 23.27 -6.34 6.80
CA THR A 345 22.76 -7.55 6.15
C THR A 345 23.86 -8.61 6.04
N ALA A 346 25.03 -8.24 5.52
CA ALA A 346 26.16 -9.16 5.34
C ALA A 346 26.65 -9.77 6.66
N GLU A 347 26.63 -9.01 7.76
CA GLU A 347 27.03 -9.52 9.08
C GLU A 347 25.90 -10.29 9.77
N ALA A 348 24.64 -9.86 9.64
CA ALA A 348 23.49 -10.55 10.21
C ALA A 348 23.26 -11.93 9.56
N GLU A 349 23.52 -12.06 8.27
CA GLU A 349 23.42 -13.31 7.52
C GLU A 349 24.40 -14.40 8.02
N LYS A 350 25.55 -14.01 8.55
CA LYS A 350 26.55 -14.92 9.13
C LYS A 350 26.15 -15.46 10.51
N ILE A 351 25.19 -14.82 11.19
CA ILE A 351 24.74 -15.23 12.53
C ILE A 351 23.78 -16.41 12.33
N PRO A 352 24.03 -17.58 12.91
CA PRO A 352 23.11 -18.70 12.84
C PRO A 352 21.78 -18.39 13.55
N ALA A 353 20.67 -18.99 13.08
CA ALA A 353 19.35 -18.75 13.69
C ALA A 353 19.27 -19.23 15.15
N GLU A 354 20.06 -20.26 15.53
CA GLU A 354 20.16 -20.76 16.91
C GLU A 354 20.76 -19.71 17.87
N GLU A 355 21.51 -18.75 17.36
CA GLU A 355 22.09 -17.66 18.14
C GLU A 355 21.16 -16.45 18.30
N SER A 356 19.91 -16.53 17.80
CA SER A 356 18.92 -15.46 17.90
C SER A 356 18.38 -15.35 19.32
N THR A 357 19.03 -14.54 20.14
CA THR A 357 18.66 -14.31 21.55
C THR A 357 17.88 -13.03 21.77
N VAL A 358 18.00 -12.08 20.86
CA VAL A 358 17.26 -10.81 20.87
C VAL A 358 15.92 -11.05 20.16
N ILE A 359 14.83 -10.65 20.81
CA ILE A 359 13.47 -10.73 20.27
C ILE A 359 12.93 -9.32 20.10
N ALA A 360 12.37 -9.01 18.94
CA ALA A 360 11.70 -7.73 18.69
C ALA A 360 10.26 -7.95 18.24
N THR A 361 9.41 -6.93 18.40
CA THR A 361 8.10 -6.85 17.73
C THR A 361 8.20 -5.87 16.55
N ASP A 362 7.42 -6.12 15.50
CA ASP A 362 7.34 -5.28 14.32
C ASP A 362 6.36 -4.09 14.46
N TRP A 363 5.95 -3.77 15.71
CA TRP A 363 4.89 -2.79 16.00
C TRP A 363 5.39 -1.35 16.17
N MET A 364 6.49 -0.98 15.53
CA MET A 364 7.07 0.37 15.67
C MET A 364 6.15 1.48 15.12
N ASN A 365 5.21 1.11 14.24
CA ASN A 365 4.15 1.97 13.73
C ASN A 365 2.75 1.39 14.03
N GLY A 366 2.55 0.81 15.21
CA GLY A 366 1.33 0.08 15.54
C GLY A 366 1.23 -1.28 14.86
N ARG A 367 0.14 -1.99 15.13
CA ARG A 367 -0.20 -3.26 14.47
C ARG A 367 -1.44 -3.06 13.61
N ARG A 368 -1.37 -3.45 12.32
CA ARG A 368 -2.50 -3.42 11.39
C ARG A 368 -3.25 -4.75 11.39
N THR A 369 -2.55 -5.85 11.21
CA THR A 369 -3.09 -7.21 11.18
C THR A 369 -2.18 -8.14 11.99
N PRO A 370 -2.73 -9.09 12.77
CA PRO A 370 -4.14 -9.24 13.13
C PRO A 370 -4.59 -8.24 14.20
N ASP A 371 -5.88 -7.97 14.24
CA ASP A 371 -6.54 -7.15 15.27
C ASP A 371 -5.90 -5.77 15.41
N ALA A 372 -6.26 -4.85 14.51
CA ALA A 372 -5.67 -3.51 14.40
C ALA A 372 -5.58 -2.77 15.74
N ASN A 373 -4.38 -2.32 16.08
CA ASN A 373 -4.13 -1.47 17.24
C ASN A 373 -2.95 -0.52 16.95
N GLN A 374 -3.27 0.70 16.57
CA GLN A 374 -2.28 1.72 16.19
C GLN A 374 -1.57 2.35 17.40
N LEU A 375 -2.03 2.10 18.61
CA LEU A 375 -1.39 2.59 19.83
C LEU A 375 -0.18 1.76 20.23
N LEU A 376 -0.07 0.52 19.78
CA LEU A 376 1.06 -0.36 20.08
C LEU A 376 2.39 0.23 19.60
N LYS A 377 3.46 -0.10 20.32
CA LYS A 377 4.82 0.35 20.02
C LYS A 377 5.77 -0.84 19.95
N GLY A 378 6.85 -0.68 19.21
CA GLY A 378 7.88 -1.71 19.08
C GLY A 378 8.58 -1.99 20.40
N THR A 379 8.88 -3.26 20.64
CA THR A 379 9.63 -3.74 21.81
C THR A 379 10.84 -4.52 21.33
N ILE A 380 11.99 -4.33 21.99
CA ILE A 380 13.20 -5.13 21.80
C ILE A 380 13.61 -5.67 23.16
N THR A 381 13.77 -6.97 23.28
CA THR A 381 14.11 -7.65 24.54
C THR A 381 15.24 -8.65 24.35
N GLY A 382 15.81 -9.18 25.47
CA GLY A 382 16.91 -10.14 25.40
C GLY A 382 18.27 -9.52 25.09
N LEU A 383 18.43 -8.20 25.24
CA LEU A 383 19.70 -7.52 25.07
C LEU A 383 20.68 -7.89 26.17
N THR A 384 21.93 -8.10 25.79
CA THR A 384 23.08 -8.33 26.68
C THR A 384 24.22 -7.40 26.28
N LEU A 385 25.29 -7.36 27.08
CA LEU A 385 26.51 -6.62 26.72
C LEU A 385 27.18 -7.13 25.45
N GLY A 386 26.85 -8.35 25.01
CA GLY A 386 27.31 -8.93 23.75
C GLY A 386 26.40 -8.68 22.55
N SER A 387 25.30 -7.95 22.73
CA SER A 387 24.38 -7.64 21.61
C SER A 387 25.00 -6.57 20.69
N THR A 388 25.27 -6.95 19.46
CA THR A 388 25.84 -6.07 18.43
C THR A 388 24.76 -5.54 17.48
N ALA A 389 25.07 -4.49 16.72
CA ALA A 389 24.14 -3.94 15.73
C ALA A 389 23.64 -4.99 14.71
N PRO A 390 24.46 -5.89 14.14
CA PRO A 390 23.99 -6.99 13.30
C PRO A 390 23.01 -7.94 14.01
N ARG A 391 23.20 -8.23 15.30
CA ARG A 391 22.28 -9.08 16.08
C ARG A 391 20.92 -8.41 16.29
N ILE A 392 20.92 -7.11 16.54
CA ILE A 392 19.68 -6.32 16.64
C ILE A 392 18.98 -6.25 15.28
N PHE A 393 19.73 -5.99 14.22
CA PHE A 393 19.19 -5.94 12.86
C PHE A 393 18.55 -7.27 12.44
N ARG A 394 19.21 -8.40 12.75
CA ARG A 394 18.65 -9.73 12.53
C ARG A 394 17.33 -9.91 13.27
N ALA A 395 17.26 -9.53 14.55
CA ALA A 395 16.03 -9.61 15.34
C ALA A 395 14.89 -8.75 14.75
N LEU A 396 15.20 -7.61 14.14
CA LEU A 396 14.21 -6.79 13.42
C LEU A 396 13.72 -7.46 12.13
N VAL A 397 14.60 -8.12 11.37
CA VAL A 397 14.22 -8.91 10.20
C VAL A 397 13.34 -10.09 10.62
N GLU A 398 13.72 -10.80 11.67
CA GLU A 398 12.93 -11.91 12.24
C GLU A 398 11.56 -11.40 12.75
N ALA A 399 11.51 -10.24 13.39
CA ALA A 399 10.26 -9.63 13.86
C ALA A 399 9.26 -9.37 12.72
N THR A 400 9.73 -8.82 11.60
CA THR A 400 8.88 -8.60 10.43
C THR A 400 8.39 -9.92 9.82
N ALA A 401 9.22 -10.96 9.84
CA ALA A 401 8.82 -12.30 9.40
C ALA A 401 7.81 -12.93 10.37
N PHE A 402 7.96 -12.73 11.69
CA PHE A 402 7.00 -13.22 12.69
C PHE A 402 5.66 -12.49 12.61
N GLY A 403 5.64 -11.18 12.39
CA GLY A 403 4.41 -10.45 12.11
C GLY A 403 3.70 -10.98 10.86
N SER A 404 4.47 -11.34 9.82
CA SER A 404 3.95 -12.01 8.64
C SER A 404 3.33 -13.38 8.95
N LYS A 405 4.00 -14.17 9.80
CA LYS A 405 3.49 -15.46 10.25
C LYS A 405 2.19 -15.30 11.05
N ALA A 406 2.10 -14.29 11.91
CA ALA A 406 0.88 -14.01 12.66
C ALA A 406 -0.32 -13.72 11.75
N ILE A 407 -0.09 -13.04 10.62
CA ILE A 407 -1.13 -12.82 9.59
C ILE A 407 -1.54 -14.14 8.93
N VAL A 408 -0.57 -14.94 8.47
CA VAL A 408 -0.84 -16.25 7.86
C VAL A 408 -1.57 -17.18 8.82
N ASP A 409 -1.14 -17.21 10.09
CA ASP A 409 -1.79 -18.03 11.13
C ASP A 409 -3.22 -17.54 11.40
N ARG A 410 -3.49 -16.21 11.38
CA ARG A 410 -4.84 -15.66 11.48
C ARG A 410 -5.73 -16.18 10.35
N PHE A 411 -5.31 -16.07 9.10
CA PHE A 411 -6.08 -16.59 7.97
C PHE A 411 -6.37 -18.09 8.11
N ARG A 412 -5.36 -18.90 8.44
CA ARG A 412 -5.52 -20.34 8.63
C ARG A 412 -6.46 -20.69 9.79
N ASN A 413 -6.36 -19.99 10.91
CA ASN A 413 -7.23 -20.18 12.08
C ASN A 413 -8.69 -19.80 11.77
N GLU A 414 -8.88 -18.83 10.88
CA GLU A 414 -10.19 -18.47 10.34
C GLU A 414 -10.63 -19.40 9.19
N GLY A 415 -9.85 -20.44 8.85
CA GLY A 415 -10.18 -21.48 7.89
C GLY A 415 -9.95 -21.09 6.44
N VAL A 416 -9.11 -20.07 6.19
CA VAL A 416 -8.65 -19.73 4.83
C VAL A 416 -7.44 -20.58 4.50
N GLN A 417 -7.50 -21.30 3.39
CA GLN A 417 -6.39 -22.13 2.91
C GLN A 417 -5.32 -21.25 2.25
N ILE A 418 -4.05 -21.49 2.56
CA ILE A 418 -2.89 -20.83 1.94
C ILE A 418 -1.89 -21.92 1.55
N ASP A 419 -1.68 -22.08 0.24
CA ASP A 419 -0.79 -23.11 -0.34
C ASP A 419 0.50 -22.51 -0.90
N SER A 420 0.48 -21.26 -1.32
CA SER A 420 1.62 -20.59 -1.93
C SER A 420 1.71 -19.12 -1.55
N VAL A 421 2.93 -18.58 -1.62
CA VAL A 421 3.23 -17.16 -1.36
C VAL A 421 3.92 -16.57 -2.58
N ILE A 422 3.47 -15.38 -3.00
CA ILE A 422 4.14 -14.57 -4.02
C ILE A 422 4.58 -13.26 -3.39
N GLY A 423 5.88 -12.97 -3.46
CA GLY A 423 6.46 -11.69 -3.06
C GLY A 423 6.56 -10.72 -4.24
N ILE A 424 6.13 -9.48 -4.06
CA ILE A 424 6.34 -8.36 -4.98
C ILE A 424 6.87 -7.13 -4.23
N GLY A 425 7.41 -6.18 -4.97
CA GLY A 425 7.97 -4.95 -4.40
C GLY A 425 9.49 -4.99 -4.23
N GLY A 426 10.04 -3.84 -3.83
CA GLY A 426 11.49 -3.63 -3.86
C GLY A 426 12.29 -4.54 -2.93
N ILE A 427 11.77 -4.88 -1.76
CA ILE A 427 12.44 -5.77 -0.80
C ILE A 427 12.44 -7.20 -1.32
N ALA A 428 11.33 -7.66 -1.89
CA ALA A 428 11.23 -9.01 -2.45
C ALA A 428 12.31 -9.27 -3.52
N LEU A 429 12.58 -8.27 -4.36
CA LEU A 429 13.58 -8.38 -5.44
C LEU A 429 15.02 -8.18 -4.98
N LYS A 430 15.27 -7.40 -3.92
CA LYS A 430 16.62 -6.88 -3.60
C LYS A 430 17.22 -7.43 -2.31
N SER A 431 16.44 -8.14 -1.47
CA SER A 431 16.92 -8.58 -0.16
C SER A 431 16.77 -10.10 0.07
N PRO A 432 17.71 -10.91 -0.46
CA PRO A 432 17.68 -12.37 -0.30
C PRO A 432 17.61 -12.83 1.16
N PHE A 433 18.37 -12.17 2.06
CA PHE A 433 18.38 -12.49 3.49
C PHE A 433 16.97 -12.35 4.12
N VAL A 434 16.29 -11.24 3.83
CA VAL A 434 14.91 -11.02 4.33
C VAL A 434 13.96 -12.07 3.76
N MET A 435 14.04 -12.34 2.46
CA MET A 435 13.14 -13.29 1.80
C MET A 435 13.37 -14.73 2.23
N GLN A 436 14.62 -15.14 2.44
CA GLN A 436 14.92 -16.47 2.97
C GLN A 436 14.44 -16.60 4.42
N THR A 437 14.70 -15.59 5.26
CA THR A 437 14.17 -15.57 6.64
C THR A 437 12.65 -15.67 6.65
N LEU A 438 11.97 -14.94 5.78
CA LEU A 438 10.51 -15.00 5.66
C LEU A 438 10.03 -16.39 5.22
N SER A 439 10.69 -17.01 4.24
CA SER A 439 10.37 -18.38 3.78
C SER A 439 10.56 -19.40 4.91
N ASP A 440 11.66 -19.31 5.65
CA ASP A 440 11.96 -20.19 6.77
C ASP A 440 10.93 -20.03 7.92
N VAL A 441 10.56 -18.79 8.26
CA VAL A 441 9.58 -18.48 9.31
C VAL A 441 8.17 -18.94 8.94
N LEU A 442 7.75 -18.72 7.69
CA LEU A 442 6.44 -19.17 7.21
C LEU A 442 6.41 -20.68 6.98
N ASN A 443 7.57 -21.32 6.86
CA ASN A 443 7.74 -22.70 6.40
C ASN A 443 7.00 -22.96 5.09
N MET A 444 7.13 -22.02 4.15
CA MET A 444 6.46 -22.03 2.85
C MET A 444 7.41 -21.55 1.75
N PRO A 445 7.34 -22.11 0.54
CA PRO A 445 8.07 -21.54 -0.59
C PRO A 445 7.50 -20.18 -0.96
N ILE A 446 8.38 -19.24 -1.33
CA ILE A 446 8.01 -17.90 -1.76
C ILE A 446 8.54 -17.67 -3.16
N LYS A 447 7.65 -17.47 -4.12
CA LYS A 447 7.99 -17.04 -5.48
C LYS A 447 8.07 -15.53 -5.54
N VAL A 448 9.06 -14.99 -6.24
CA VAL A 448 9.20 -13.55 -6.44
C VAL A 448 8.87 -13.21 -7.89
N CYS A 449 7.94 -12.30 -8.08
CA CYS A 449 7.52 -11.85 -9.39
C CYS A 449 8.70 -11.21 -10.15
N LYS A 450 8.81 -11.48 -11.45
CA LYS A 450 9.92 -10.98 -12.27
C LYS A 450 9.83 -9.47 -12.51
N THR A 451 8.60 -8.94 -12.67
CA THR A 451 8.41 -7.51 -12.87
C THR A 451 8.55 -6.74 -11.56
N ASP A 452 9.19 -5.59 -11.61
CA ASP A 452 9.20 -4.58 -10.54
C ASP A 452 7.99 -3.63 -10.60
N GLN A 453 7.14 -3.77 -11.65
CA GLN A 453 5.96 -2.96 -11.94
C GLN A 453 4.68 -3.78 -11.84
N ALA A 454 4.55 -4.65 -10.83
CA ALA A 454 3.39 -5.55 -10.72
C ALA A 454 2.06 -4.79 -10.59
N CYS A 455 2.01 -3.65 -9.89
CA CYS A 455 0.81 -2.82 -9.75
C CYS A 455 0.36 -2.28 -11.12
N ALA A 456 1.26 -1.62 -11.84
CA ALA A 456 0.97 -1.12 -13.18
C ALA A 456 0.62 -2.24 -14.18
N LEU A 457 1.22 -3.44 -14.04
CA LEU A 457 0.86 -4.59 -14.87
C LEU A 457 -0.57 -5.07 -14.57
N GLY A 458 -0.97 -5.12 -13.31
CA GLY A 458 -2.35 -5.43 -12.92
C GLY A 458 -3.35 -4.40 -13.44
N ALA A 459 -3.03 -3.10 -13.32
CA ALA A 459 -3.82 -2.04 -13.93
C ALA A 459 -3.97 -2.25 -15.44
N ALA A 460 -2.88 -2.58 -16.15
CA ALA A 460 -2.92 -2.88 -17.59
C ALA A 460 -3.79 -4.11 -17.92
N MET A 461 -3.83 -5.14 -17.06
CA MET A 461 -4.72 -6.30 -17.23
C MET A 461 -6.19 -5.90 -17.10
N PHE A 462 -6.53 -5.03 -16.15
CA PHE A 462 -7.88 -4.48 -16.01
C PHE A 462 -8.24 -3.57 -17.19
N ALA A 463 -7.32 -2.73 -17.66
CA ALA A 463 -7.52 -1.91 -18.85
C ALA A 463 -7.82 -2.77 -20.08
N ALA A 464 -7.08 -3.87 -20.27
CA ALA A 464 -7.29 -4.81 -21.36
C ALA A 464 -8.66 -5.52 -21.26
N THR A 465 -9.10 -5.84 -20.04
CA THR A 465 -10.40 -6.48 -19.80
C THR A 465 -11.54 -5.48 -20.04
N ALA A 466 -11.47 -4.27 -19.51
CA ALA A 466 -12.47 -3.23 -19.71
C ALA A 466 -12.60 -2.82 -21.18
N ALA A 467 -11.50 -2.82 -21.95
CA ALA A 467 -11.49 -2.56 -23.38
C ALA A 467 -11.94 -3.76 -24.24
N GLY A 468 -12.32 -4.89 -23.63
CA GLY A 468 -12.82 -6.07 -24.34
C GLY A 468 -11.76 -6.89 -25.07
N VAL A 469 -10.46 -6.69 -24.77
CA VAL A 469 -9.37 -7.54 -25.31
C VAL A 469 -9.44 -8.93 -24.68
N TYR A 470 -9.82 -9.01 -23.42
CA TYR A 470 -10.08 -10.25 -22.69
C TYR A 470 -11.48 -10.20 -22.06
N ASN A 471 -12.13 -11.35 -21.98
CA ASN A 471 -13.45 -11.44 -21.34
C ASN A 471 -13.39 -11.36 -19.81
N ARG A 472 -12.27 -11.84 -19.23
CA ARG A 472 -12.05 -11.90 -17.79
C ARG A 472 -10.61 -11.52 -17.47
N VAL A 473 -10.39 -10.94 -16.32
CA VAL A 473 -9.04 -10.52 -15.88
C VAL A 473 -8.10 -11.72 -15.70
N GLU A 474 -8.61 -12.91 -15.36
CA GLU A 474 -7.80 -14.13 -15.26
C GLU A 474 -7.25 -14.58 -16.64
N ASP A 475 -7.93 -14.25 -17.72
CA ASP A 475 -7.42 -14.52 -19.08
C ASP A 475 -6.31 -13.51 -19.44
N ALA A 476 -6.47 -12.26 -19.01
CA ALA A 476 -5.41 -11.26 -19.10
C ALA A 476 -4.19 -11.66 -18.26
N GLN A 477 -4.38 -12.16 -17.04
CA GLN A 477 -3.29 -12.68 -16.20
C GLN A 477 -2.49 -13.78 -16.92
N LYS A 478 -3.17 -14.78 -17.50
CA LYS A 478 -2.51 -15.87 -18.23
C LYS A 478 -1.67 -15.38 -19.40
N ALA A 479 -2.18 -14.38 -20.12
CA ALA A 479 -1.54 -13.86 -21.33
C ALA A 479 -0.42 -12.85 -21.06
N MET A 480 -0.57 -12.03 -20.01
CA MET A 480 0.29 -10.88 -19.71
C MET A 480 1.25 -11.12 -18.54
N SER A 481 1.20 -12.27 -17.85
CA SER A 481 2.06 -12.58 -16.73
C SER A 481 3.55 -12.43 -17.07
N SER A 482 4.30 -11.79 -16.19
CA SER A 482 5.76 -11.67 -16.32
C SER A 482 6.51 -12.94 -15.87
N GLY A 483 5.84 -13.87 -15.19
CA GLY A 483 6.47 -15.02 -14.54
C GLY A 483 7.25 -14.65 -13.28
N PHE A 484 8.08 -15.59 -12.82
CA PHE A 484 8.86 -15.45 -11.59
C PHE A 484 10.35 -15.33 -11.88
N ALA A 485 11.05 -14.50 -11.10
CA ALA A 485 12.49 -14.31 -11.20
C ALA A 485 13.26 -15.36 -10.36
N MET A 486 12.71 -15.71 -9.20
CA MET A 486 13.33 -16.61 -8.23
C MET A 486 12.30 -17.23 -7.30
N GLU A 487 12.71 -18.28 -6.59
CA GLU A 487 11.92 -18.93 -5.55
C GLU A 487 12.79 -19.20 -4.34
N TYR A 488 12.31 -18.85 -3.15
CA TYR A 488 12.93 -19.17 -1.87
C TYR A 488 12.23 -20.39 -1.28
N THR A 489 13.02 -21.43 -1.01
CA THR A 489 12.52 -22.67 -0.37
C THR A 489 12.90 -22.65 1.10
N PRO A 490 11.98 -23.00 2.03
CA PRO A 490 12.28 -22.98 3.45
C PRO A 490 13.34 -24.03 3.82
N ASN A 491 14.26 -23.66 4.70
CA ASN A 491 15.18 -24.59 5.35
C ASN A 491 14.43 -25.26 6.52
N ALA A 492 14.25 -26.57 6.45
CA ALA A 492 13.47 -27.30 7.45
C ALA A 492 14.01 -27.22 8.88
N ALA A 493 15.35 -27.11 9.05
CA ALA A 493 15.97 -26.96 10.36
C ALA A 493 15.67 -25.56 10.94
N ASN A 494 15.85 -24.51 10.12
CA ASN A 494 15.51 -23.14 10.51
C ASN A 494 14.02 -22.99 10.79
N ALA A 495 13.16 -23.56 9.95
CA ALA A 495 11.70 -23.49 10.14
C ALA A 495 11.26 -24.05 11.50
N LYS A 496 11.84 -25.19 11.90
CA LYS A 496 11.57 -25.77 13.24
C LYS A 496 12.05 -24.87 14.37
N LEU A 497 13.21 -24.28 14.24
CA LEU A 497 13.77 -23.37 15.22
C LEU A 497 12.98 -22.07 15.31
N TYR A 498 12.59 -21.50 14.16
CA TYR A 498 11.77 -20.28 14.12
C TYR A 498 10.38 -20.48 14.73
N GLU A 499 9.83 -21.67 14.71
CA GLU A 499 8.59 -21.95 15.43
C GLU A 499 8.74 -21.79 16.96
N GLU A 500 9.91 -22.16 17.51
CA GLU A 500 10.22 -21.95 18.93
C GLU A 500 10.46 -20.46 19.27
N ILE A 501 11.15 -19.74 18.38
CA ILE A 501 11.41 -18.30 18.53
C ILE A 501 10.12 -17.50 18.37
N TYR A 502 9.25 -17.90 17.44
CA TYR A 502 7.94 -17.29 17.24
C TYR A 502 7.05 -17.35 18.49
N ARG A 503 7.07 -18.47 19.22
CA ARG A 503 6.38 -18.55 20.52
C ARG A 503 6.89 -17.53 21.54
N LYS A 504 8.18 -17.18 21.49
CA LYS A 504 8.73 -16.11 22.33
C LYS A 504 8.26 -14.74 21.84
N TYR A 505 8.26 -14.51 20.52
CA TYR A 505 7.70 -13.30 19.93
C TYR A 505 6.24 -13.06 20.36
N LEU A 506 5.40 -14.08 20.32
CA LEU A 506 4.00 -13.98 20.76
C LEU A 506 3.88 -13.59 22.24
N LYS A 507 4.73 -14.15 23.13
CA LYS A 507 4.76 -13.77 24.55
C LYS A 507 5.24 -12.33 24.77
N VAL A 508 6.22 -11.87 24.01
CA VAL A 508 6.67 -10.46 24.06
C VAL A 508 5.55 -9.54 23.56
N GLY A 509 4.83 -9.93 22.52
CA GLY A 509 3.65 -9.20 22.03
C GLY A 509 2.56 -9.10 23.11
N GLU A 510 2.18 -10.22 23.72
CA GLU A 510 1.18 -10.25 24.81
C GLU A 510 1.61 -9.37 26.00
N PHE A 511 2.88 -9.42 26.38
CA PHE A 511 3.42 -8.55 27.43
C PHE A 511 3.33 -7.07 27.03
N THR A 512 3.70 -6.74 25.81
CA THR A 512 3.69 -5.36 25.30
C THR A 512 2.27 -4.79 25.31
N GLU A 513 1.28 -5.57 24.86
CA GLU A 513 -0.13 -5.16 24.90
C GLU A 513 -0.62 -4.89 26.32
N LYS A 514 -0.29 -5.78 27.27
CA LYS A 514 -0.75 -5.65 28.65
C LYS A 514 -0.01 -4.58 29.45
N ALA A 515 1.30 -4.44 29.26
CA ALA A 515 2.14 -3.57 30.11
C ALA A 515 2.12 -2.10 29.69
N LEU A 516 1.85 -1.81 28.40
CA LEU A 516 1.91 -0.44 27.89
C LEU A 516 0.54 0.22 27.74
N PHE A 517 -0.55 -0.54 27.92
CA PHE A 517 -1.93 -0.06 27.67
C PHE A 517 -2.93 -0.46 28.76
N CYS A 518 -2.44 -0.82 29.96
CA CYS A 518 -3.25 -1.00 31.17
C CYS A 518 -3.35 0.30 31.97
#